data_82f5bfca6b8f0c594d3ae0524bdb972f
#
_entry.id   82f5bfca6b8f0c594d3ae0524bdb972f
#
_cell.length_a   1.000
_cell.length_b   1.000
_cell.length_c   1.000
_cell.angle_alpha   90.00
_cell.angle_beta   90.00
_cell.angle_gamma   90.00
#
_symmetry.space_group_name_H-M   'P 1'
#
loop_
_entity.id
_entity.type
_entity.pdbx_description
1 polymer ?
#
loop_
_entity_poly.entity_id
_entity_poly.type
_entity_poly.pdbx_seq_one_letter_code
_entity_poly.pdbx_strand_id
1 'polypeptide(L)'
;MPLTNRSVPMSNSLFLQDRIETLIDQTLPPLRKTRHRNLSRLLTGLYRAEHVHLSAMVDELPGPAQQTSKTRRMRRFLNNEEVDPGRWYRPVARMLLREASESGRLRILVDRLELSGKRRLLVAALAYRRRALPIWWRVQRQTGATGAELQASFLEELVELAPPEAEAVLIGDGEFHSVDLLERARQEGWAYCVRLHADTYVQTDGEQAWRECRALDPVEGERRYVQDVRIAKSRDFGPVNLVYHWAEGEKEPWRLVTNLSPDFTVVRFYQRRMWVEELFGDWQEERFHLHQTRLYEPETLSRLILGLSLVYVWLVAVASYVVKRGWRRLVDRTGRRDRSYLAIGLRWVRRCLRNREPPQMRLLPYF
;
A
#
# COMPACT_ATOMS: atom_id res chain seq x y z
N MET A 1 0.59 -21.26 56.28
CA MET A 1 -0.03 -21.54 54.99
C MET A 1 0.62 -20.64 53.96
N PRO A 2 1.30 -21.15 52.93
CA PRO A 2 1.88 -20.31 51.90
C PRO A 2 0.77 -19.79 51.00
N LEU A 3 0.70 -18.48 50.82
CA LEU A 3 -0.15 -17.82 49.85
C LEU A 3 0.30 -18.25 48.46
N THR A 4 -0.49 -19.05 47.80
CA THR A 4 -0.31 -19.40 46.39
C THR A 4 -0.41 -18.15 45.57
N ASN A 5 0.72 -17.73 45.01
CA ASN A 5 0.84 -16.62 44.06
C ASN A 5 0.03 -16.97 42.81
N ARG A 6 -1.27 -16.67 42.81
CA ARG A 6 -2.10 -16.75 41.61
C ARG A 6 -1.63 -15.64 40.70
N SER A 7 -0.79 -15.97 39.72
CA SER A 7 -0.44 -15.07 38.62
C SER A 7 -1.74 -14.55 37.98
N VAL A 8 -2.00 -13.27 38.13
CA VAL A 8 -3.12 -12.58 37.46
C VAL A 8 -2.97 -12.85 35.96
N PRO A 9 -3.98 -13.42 35.29
CA PRO A 9 -3.87 -13.73 33.86
C PRO A 9 -3.60 -12.43 33.09
N MET A 10 -2.54 -12.44 32.30
CA MET A 10 -2.13 -11.30 31.46
C MET A 10 -3.28 -10.88 30.53
N SER A 11 -3.59 -9.60 30.45
CA SER A 11 -4.66 -9.13 29.55
C SER A 11 -4.32 -9.42 28.08
N ASN A 12 -5.33 -9.66 27.25
CA ASN A 12 -5.12 -9.91 25.81
C ASN A 12 -4.32 -8.80 25.14
N SER A 13 -4.47 -7.54 25.56
CA SER A 13 -3.70 -6.41 25.00
C SER A 13 -2.24 -6.46 25.43
N LEU A 14 -1.93 -6.84 26.63
CA LEU A 14 -0.54 -7.00 27.09
C LEU A 14 0.15 -8.17 26.40
N PHE A 15 -0.55 -9.29 26.29
CA PHE A 15 -0.06 -10.46 25.54
C PHE A 15 0.23 -10.13 24.07
N LEU A 16 -0.68 -9.41 23.41
CA LEU A 16 -0.48 -8.97 22.03
C LEU A 16 0.68 -8.00 21.91
N GLN A 17 0.81 -7.03 22.84
CA GLN A 17 1.91 -6.07 22.84
C GLN A 17 3.27 -6.76 22.92
N ASP A 18 3.42 -7.74 23.80
CA ASP A 18 4.64 -8.55 23.92
C ASP A 18 4.98 -9.30 22.62
N ARG A 19 3.97 -9.89 21.97
CA ARG A 19 4.16 -10.56 20.67
C ARG A 19 4.56 -9.56 19.56
N ILE A 20 4.00 -8.37 19.56
CA ILE A 20 4.37 -7.29 18.63
C ILE A 20 5.81 -6.79 18.91
N GLU A 21 6.24 -6.71 20.16
CA GLU A 21 7.63 -6.38 20.50
C GLU A 21 8.60 -7.38 19.87
N THR A 22 8.30 -8.68 19.97
CA THR A 22 9.08 -9.73 19.29
C THR A 22 9.11 -9.55 17.76
N LEU A 23 7.98 -9.20 17.13
CA LEU A 23 7.92 -8.94 15.68
C LEU A 23 8.80 -7.77 15.29
N ILE A 24 8.78 -6.67 16.06
CA ILE A 24 9.61 -5.49 15.81
C ILE A 24 11.10 -5.86 15.88
N ASP A 25 11.53 -6.60 16.92
CA ASP A 25 12.91 -7.04 17.09
C ASP A 25 13.42 -7.91 15.94
N GLN A 26 12.55 -8.72 15.37
CA GLN A 26 12.90 -9.63 14.25
C GLN A 26 12.94 -8.94 12.89
N THR A 27 12.29 -7.78 12.74
CA THR A 27 12.00 -7.25 11.41
C THR A 27 12.54 -5.85 11.16
N LEU A 28 12.59 -5.02 12.20
CA LEU A 28 13.02 -3.63 12.09
C LEU A 28 14.48 -3.47 12.54
N PRO A 29 15.16 -2.36 12.14
CA PRO A 29 16.48 -2.05 12.65
C PRO A 29 16.46 -1.91 14.19
N PRO A 30 17.58 -2.11 14.87
CA PRO A 30 17.66 -1.90 16.33
C PRO A 30 17.14 -0.53 16.75
N LEU A 31 16.16 -0.50 17.64
CA LEU A 31 15.55 0.72 18.14
C LEU A 31 15.92 0.96 19.61
N ARG A 32 16.03 2.22 20.01
CA ARG A 32 16.12 2.54 21.44
C ARG A 32 14.89 2.00 22.18
N LYS A 33 15.09 1.41 23.36
CA LYS A 33 14.04 0.74 24.16
C LYS A 33 12.73 1.53 24.30
N THR A 34 12.82 2.86 24.46
CA THR A 34 11.63 3.72 24.57
C THR A 34 10.86 3.82 23.26
N ARG A 35 11.56 3.91 22.10
CA ARG A 35 10.95 3.98 20.78
C ARG A 35 10.33 2.63 20.40
N HIS A 36 11.05 1.56 20.64
CA HIS A 36 10.58 0.18 20.48
C HIS A 36 9.25 -0.04 21.21
N ARG A 37 9.22 0.25 22.52
CA ARG A 37 8.02 0.11 23.33
C ARG A 37 6.86 1.03 22.89
N ASN A 38 7.14 2.24 22.40
CA ASN A 38 6.08 3.12 21.93
C ASN A 38 5.57 2.71 20.53
N LEU A 39 6.42 2.16 19.66
CA LEU A 39 5.98 1.55 18.41
C LEU A 39 5.08 0.33 18.69
N SER A 40 5.47 -0.57 19.60
CA SER A 40 4.63 -1.72 19.93
C SER A 40 3.25 -1.30 20.47
N ARG A 41 3.20 -0.22 21.26
CA ARG A 41 1.92 0.37 21.72
C ARG A 41 1.10 0.95 20.55
N LEU A 42 1.74 1.66 19.63
CA LEU A 42 1.06 2.18 18.44
C LEU A 42 0.42 1.04 17.64
N LEU A 43 1.17 -0.03 17.35
CA LEU A 43 0.67 -1.17 16.59
C LEU A 43 -0.45 -1.90 17.34
N THR A 44 -0.29 -2.11 18.66
CA THR A 44 -1.32 -2.72 19.51
C THR A 44 -2.60 -1.87 19.52
N GLY A 45 -2.46 -0.55 19.69
CA GLY A 45 -3.59 0.38 19.68
C GLY A 45 -4.31 0.43 18.35
N LEU A 46 -3.57 0.52 17.23
CA LEU A 46 -4.15 0.48 15.88
C LEU A 46 -4.92 -0.83 15.61
N TYR A 47 -4.32 -1.98 15.94
CA TYR A 47 -4.99 -3.26 15.75
C TYR A 47 -6.25 -3.40 16.62
N ARG A 48 -6.17 -3.00 17.90
CA ARG A 48 -7.26 -3.20 18.87
C ARG A 48 -8.43 -2.25 18.64
N ALA A 49 -8.13 -0.98 18.37
CA ALA A 49 -9.14 0.04 18.13
C ALA A 49 -9.72 -0.03 16.71
N GLU A 50 -8.98 -0.58 15.75
CA GLU A 50 -9.28 -0.47 14.30
C GLU A 50 -9.57 1.00 13.91
N HIS A 51 -8.84 1.93 14.53
CA HIS A 51 -9.05 3.35 14.37
C HIS A 51 -7.76 4.14 14.61
N VAL A 52 -7.51 5.18 13.80
CA VAL A 52 -6.30 6.03 13.93
C VAL A 52 -6.43 7.14 14.97
N HIS A 53 -7.58 7.35 15.56
CA HIS A 53 -7.76 8.40 16.57
C HIS A 53 -7.01 8.06 17.87
N LEU A 54 -6.16 8.97 18.33
CA LEU A 54 -5.25 8.69 19.46
C LEU A 54 -5.98 8.25 20.74
N SER A 55 -7.14 8.85 21.04
CA SER A 55 -7.92 8.45 22.22
C SER A 55 -8.42 7.02 22.10
N ALA A 56 -8.99 6.63 20.95
CA ALA A 56 -9.48 5.28 20.72
C ALA A 56 -8.33 4.24 20.84
N MET A 57 -7.16 4.54 20.26
CA MET A 57 -6.00 3.66 20.38
C MET A 57 -5.52 3.49 21.81
N VAL A 58 -5.43 4.58 22.60
CA VAL A 58 -4.89 4.51 23.96
C VAL A 58 -5.84 3.88 24.97
N ASP A 59 -7.15 3.88 24.70
CA ASP A 59 -8.14 3.17 25.52
C ASP A 59 -7.94 1.66 25.48
N GLU A 60 -7.44 1.16 24.38
CA GLU A 60 -7.12 -0.26 24.19
C GLU A 60 -5.75 -0.67 24.77
N LEU A 61 -4.93 0.29 25.21
CA LEU A 61 -3.60 0.00 25.73
C LEU A 61 -3.61 -0.40 27.20
N PRO A 62 -2.89 -1.46 27.59
CA PRO A 62 -2.82 -1.93 28.97
C PRO A 62 -2.05 -0.95 29.86
N GLY A 63 -2.19 -1.15 31.17
CA GLY A 63 -1.44 -0.45 32.21
C GLY A 63 -2.21 0.65 32.92
N PRO A 64 -1.79 1.01 34.15
CA PRO A 64 -2.55 1.85 35.09
C PRO A 64 -2.51 3.35 34.78
N ALA A 65 -1.73 3.77 33.76
CA ALA A 65 -1.61 5.19 33.43
C ALA A 65 -2.94 5.76 32.90
N GLN A 66 -3.26 6.97 33.31
CA GLN A 66 -4.44 7.71 32.84
C GLN A 66 -4.43 7.87 31.32
N GLN A 67 -5.61 7.89 30.70
CA GLN A 67 -5.82 8.06 29.26
C GLN A 67 -5.08 9.30 28.71
N THR A 68 -5.17 10.42 29.40
CA THR A 68 -4.49 11.68 29.03
C THR A 68 -2.98 11.52 28.95
N SER A 69 -2.39 10.78 29.91
CA SER A 69 -0.94 10.48 29.94
C SER A 69 -0.54 9.53 28.80
N LYS A 70 -1.36 8.51 28.51
CA LYS A 70 -1.15 7.61 27.39
C LYS A 70 -1.23 8.37 26.05
N THR A 71 -2.25 9.23 25.87
CA THR A 71 -2.44 10.07 24.66
C THR A 71 -1.25 11.02 24.47
N ARG A 72 -0.80 11.71 25.53
CA ARG A 72 0.36 12.62 25.48
C ARG A 72 1.64 11.88 25.09
N ARG A 73 1.83 10.66 25.59
CA ARG A 73 2.97 9.80 25.24
C ARG A 73 2.92 9.40 23.76
N MET A 74 1.77 8.98 23.24
CA MET A 74 1.60 8.61 21.84
C MET A 74 1.84 9.82 20.92
N ARG A 75 1.29 10.99 21.27
CA ARG A 75 1.52 12.24 20.51
C ARG A 75 3.01 12.59 20.48
N ARG A 76 3.72 12.50 21.61
CA ARG A 76 5.18 12.74 21.65
C ARG A 76 5.95 11.74 20.80
N PHE A 77 5.53 10.48 20.75
CA PHE A 77 6.15 9.48 19.90
C PHE A 77 5.96 9.82 18.40
N LEU A 78 4.76 10.19 17.99
CA LEU A 78 4.47 10.55 16.60
C LEU A 78 5.12 11.88 16.18
N ASN A 79 5.39 12.79 17.12
CA ASN A 79 6.12 14.04 16.86
C ASN A 79 7.64 13.92 17.01
N ASN A 80 8.16 12.75 17.34
CA ASN A 80 9.60 12.58 17.55
C ASN A 80 10.32 12.40 16.21
N GLU A 81 11.16 13.37 15.84
CA GLU A 81 11.94 13.41 14.59
C GLU A 81 12.88 12.19 14.42
N GLU A 82 13.33 11.62 15.52
CA GLU A 82 14.13 10.39 15.53
C GLU A 82 13.34 9.11 15.13
N VAL A 83 12.02 9.21 14.98
CA VAL A 83 11.20 8.18 14.38
C VAL A 83 11.17 8.43 12.89
N ASP A 84 12.07 7.80 12.17
CA ASP A 84 12.21 7.90 10.72
C ASP A 84 11.44 6.76 10.04
N PRO A 85 10.27 7.06 9.42
CA PRO A 85 9.45 6.05 8.75
C PRO A 85 10.20 5.33 7.62
N GLY A 86 10.98 6.08 6.82
CA GLY A 86 11.73 5.53 5.71
C GLY A 86 12.78 4.52 6.19
N ARG A 87 13.61 4.92 7.16
CA ARG A 87 14.63 4.04 7.72
C ARG A 87 14.04 2.78 8.36
N TRP A 88 12.92 2.92 9.07
CA TRP A 88 12.33 1.79 9.79
C TRP A 88 11.56 0.84 8.88
N TYR A 89 10.90 1.36 7.85
CA TYR A 89 10.10 0.53 6.94
C TYR A 89 10.89 -0.07 5.78
N ARG A 90 12.03 0.51 5.39
CA ARG A 90 12.86 0.03 4.28
C ARG A 90 13.17 -1.48 4.32
N PRO A 91 13.54 -2.09 5.47
CA PRO A 91 13.76 -3.54 5.53
C PRO A 91 12.51 -4.36 5.20
N VAL A 92 11.33 -3.90 5.65
CA VAL A 92 10.05 -4.56 5.38
C VAL A 92 9.71 -4.47 3.89
N ALA A 93 9.83 -3.28 3.30
CA ALA A 93 9.60 -3.07 1.87
C ALA A 93 10.51 -3.95 1.01
N ARG A 94 11.81 -3.97 1.30
CA ARG A 94 12.80 -4.81 0.60
C ARG A 94 12.52 -6.30 0.75
N MET A 95 12.11 -6.74 1.93
CA MET A 95 11.72 -8.14 2.17
C MET A 95 10.51 -8.53 1.32
N LEU A 96 9.48 -7.68 1.26
CA LEU A 96 8.28 -7.92 0.44
C LEU A 96 8.60 -7.96 -1.05
N LEU A 97 9.40 -7.02 -1.53
CA LEU A 97 9.78 -6.93 -2.94
C LEU A 97 10.66 -8.12 -3.36
N ARG A 98 11.63 -8.52 -2.54
CA ARG A 98 12.48 -9.68 -2.81
C ARG A 98 11.66 -10.95 -2.96
N GLU A 99 10.84 -11.28 -2.00
CA GLU A 99 10.03 -12.49 -2.04
C GLU A 99 9.03 -12.49 -3.20
N ALA A 100 8.46 -11.32 -3.52
CA ALA A 100 7.56 -11.19 -4.65
C ALA A 100 8.29 -11.36 -6.00
N SER A 101 9.53 -10.88 -6.13
CA SER A 101 10.33 -11.02 -7.34
C SER A 101 10.70 -12.47 -7.64
N GLU A 102 10.90 -13.30 -6.62
CA GLU A 102 11.14 -14.74 -6.75
C GLU A 102 9.94 -15.48 -7.37
N SER A 103 8.72 -14.95 -7.18
CA SER A 103 7.50 -15.49 -7.77
C SER A 103 7.13 -14.88 -9.13
N GLY A 104 7.94 -13.97 -9.66
CA GLY A 104 7.80 -13.36 -10.97
C GLY A 104 7.86 -11.84 -10.95
N ARG A 105 7.38 -11.21 -12.03
CA ARG A 105 7.43 -9.76 -12.21
C ARG A 105 6.72 -9.00 -11.10
N LEU A 106 7.40 -8.05 -10.49
CA LEU A 106 6.83 -7.12 -9.52
C LEU A 106 5.75 -6.25 -10.17
N ARG A 107 4.61 -6.11 -9.53
CA ARG A 107 3.51 -5.24 -9.96
C ARG A 107 3.33 -4.16 -8.94
N ILE A 108 3.90 -3.00 -9.22
CA ILE A 108 3.91 -1.85 -8.31
C ILE A 108 2.79 -0.91 -8.70
N LEU A 109 1.83 -0.76 -7.82
CA LEU A 109 0.70 0.15 -7.96
C LEU A 109 1.09 1.48 -7.36
N VAL A 110 0.92 2.57 -8.10
CA VAL A 110 1.09 3.93 -7.59
C VAL A 110 -0.23 4.67 -7.67
N ASP A 111 -0.60 5.30 -6.58
CA ASP A 111 -1.84 6.06 -6.50
C ASP A 111 -1.77 7.07 -5.36
N ARG A 112 -2.73 7.98 -5.33
CA ARG A 112 -2.80 9.08 -4.38
C ARG A 112 -4.08 9.04 -3.58
N LEU A 113 -3.95 9.18 -2.26
CA LEU A 113 -5.05 9.29 -1.33
C LEU A 113 -5.19 10.75 -0.87
N GLU A 114 -6.35 11.35 -1.13
CA GLU A 114 -6.70 12.66 -0.60
C GLU A 114 -7.12 12.53 0.88
N LEU A 115 -6.57 13.41 1.71
CA LEU A 115 -6.88 13.49 3.12
C LEU A 115 -7.39 14.90 3.47
N SER A 116 -8.20 15.01 4.51
CA SER A 116 -8.72 16.30 4.99
C SER A 116 -7.59 17.31 5.26
N GLY A 117 -7.84 18.61 5.07
CA GLY A 117 -6.87 19.66 5.34
C GLY A 117 -5.78 19.82 4.28
N LYS A 118 -6.12 19.63 2.99
CA LYS A 118 -5.21 19.80 1.85
C LYS A 118 -3.94 18.92 1.96
N ARG A 119 -4.08 17.72 2.48
CA ARG A 119 -3.00 16.74 2.58
C ARG A 119 -3.20 15.63 1.57
N ARG A 120 -2.11 15.14 1.06
CA ARG A 120 -2.05 14.04 0.11
C ARG A 120 -1.07 13.00 0.57
N LEU A 121 -1.45 11.77 0.37
CA LEU A 121 -0.62 10.62 0.62
C LEU A 121 -0.39 9.91 -0.72
N LEU A 122 0.79 10.11 -1.29
CA LEU A 122 1.27 9.34 -2.42
C LEU A 122 1.71 7.97 -1.90
N VAL A 123 1.21 6.90 -2.49
CA VAL A 123 1.47 5.52 -2.05
C VAL A 123 1.96 4.68 -3.22
N ALA A 124 3.02 3.94 -3.00
CA ALA A 124 3.37 2.79 -3.81
C ALA A 124 3.04 1.51 -3.04
N ALA A 125 2.41 0.58 -3.71
CA ALA A 125 1.99 -0.68 -3.12
C ALA A 125 2.25 -1.87 -4.04
N LEU A 126 2.61 -3.01 -3.48
CA LEU A 126 2.79 -4.26 -4.20
C LEU A 126 1.45 -4.97 -4.37
N ALA A 127 1.06 -5.28 -5.61
CA ALA A 127 -0.16 -6.00 -5.89
C ALA A 127 -0.12 -7.44 -5.33
N TYR A 128 -1.07 -7.79 -4.47
CA TYR A 128 -1.10 -9.09 -3.79
C TYR A 128 -2.55 -9.59 -3.56
N ARG A 129 -2.96 -10.64 -4.28
CA ARG A 129 -4.21 -11.40 -4.03
C ARG A 129 -5.45 -10.51 -3.80
N ARG A 130 -5.73 -9.59 -4.72
CA ARG A 130 -6.80 -8.58 -4.65
C ARG A 130 -6.65 -7.58 -3.50
N ARG A 131 -5.42 -7.37 -3.03
CA ARG A 131 -5.02 -6.31 -2.09
C ARG A 131 -3.74 -5.67 -2.58
N ALA A 132 -3.42 -4.52 -2.04
CA ALA A 132 -2.17 -3.84 -2.27
C ALA A 132 -1.41 -3.75 -0.94
N LEU A 133 -0.18 -4.24 -0.92
CA LEU A 133 0.68 -4.14 0.26
C LEU A 133 1.47 -2.84 0.17
N PRO A 134 1.32 -1.88 1.08
CA PRO A 134 2.07 -0.64 1.02
C PRO A 134 3.56 -0.95 1.12
N ILE A 135 4.35 -0.40 0.21
CA ILE A 135 5.82 -0.55 0.20
C ILE A 135 6.53 0.78 0.43
N TRP A 136 5.93 1.89 -0.02
CA TRP A 136 6.51 3.22 0.18
C TRP A 136 5.42 4.29 0.16
N TRP A 137 5.70 5.47 0.75
CA TRP A 137 4.77 6.61 0.74
C TRP A 137 5.47 7.94 0.96
N ARG A 138 4.82 9.01 0.46
CA ARG A 138 5.14 10.40 0.80
C ARG A 138 3.88 11.14 1.21
N VAL A 139 3.94 11.90 2.28
CA VAL A 139 2.87 12.79 2.72
C VAL A 139 3.22 14.22 2.30
N GLN A 140 2.27 14.91 1.70
CA GLN A 140 2.46 16.27 1.20
C GLN A 140 1.34 17.19 1.67
N ARG A 141 1.71 18.48 1.83
CA ARG A 141 0.77 19.60 1.90
C ARG A 141 0.72 20.25 0.53
N GLN A 142 -0.19 19.85 -0.32
CA GLN A 142 -0.37 20.42 -1.64
C GLN A 142 -1.82 20.31 -2.12
N THR A 143 -2.21 21.24 -3.01
CA THR A 143 -3.42 21.15 -3.83
C THR A 143 -3.00 21.00 -5.29
N GLY A 144 -3.77 20.33 -6.14
CA GLY A 144 -3.45 20.10 -7.55
C GLY A 144 -2.85 18.71 -7.82
N ALA A 145 -2.46 18.41 -9.05
CA ALA A 145 -1.84 17.15 -9.44
C ALA A 145 -0.44 16.96 -8.82
N THR A 146 0.00 15.71 -8.70
CA THR A 146 1.38 15.39 -8.31
C THR A 146 2.34 15.83 -9.41
N GLY A 147 3.26 16.74 -9.12
CA GLY A 147 4.21 17.26 -10.12
C GLY A 147 5.10 16.16 -10.71
N ALA A 148 5.52 16.33 -11.97
CA ALA A 148 6.33 15.35 -12.70
C ALA A 148 7.67 15.03 -11.99
N GLU A 149 8.36 16.05 -11.47
CA GLU A 149 9.61 15.89 -10.71
C GLU A 149 9.41 14.99 -9.48
N LEU A 150 8.30 15.20 -8.75
CA LEU A 150 7.99 14.37 -7.60
C LEU A 150 7.69 12.93 -8.00
N GLN A 151 6.95 12.71 -9.10
CA GLN A 151 6.67 11.38 -9.61
C GLN A 151 7.96 10.65 -9.97
N ALA A 152 8.89 11.32 -10.66
CA ALA A 152 10.20 10.77 -11.04
C ALA A 152 11.06 10.44 -9.80
N SER A 153 11.18 11.38 -8.84
CA SER A 153 11.95 11.14 -7.62
C SER A 153 11.33 10.07 -6.72
N PHE A 154 10.01 9.91 -6.75
CA PHE A 154 9.34 8.82 -6.03
C PHE A 154 9.64 7.46 -6.66
N LEU A 155 9.72 7.39 -7.99
CA LEU A 155 10.14 6.16 -8.69
C LEU A 155 11.60 5.80 -8.35
N GLU A 156 12.51 6.75 -8.27
CA GLU A 156 13.90 6.50 -7.87
C GLU A 156 13.97 5.79 -6.50
N GLU A 157 13.19 6.26 -5.53
CA GLU A 157 13.11 5.60 -4.22
C GLU A 157 12.58 4.16 -4.32
N LEU A 158 11.64 3.88 -5.23
CA LEU A 158 11.13 2.53 -5.46
C LEU A 158 12.16 1.62 -6.13
N VAL A 159 12.94 2.15 -7.07
CA VAL A 159 14.04 1.42 -7.71
C VAL A 159 15.10 1.03 -6.69
N GLU A 160 15.49 1.94 -5.78
CA GLU A 160 16.43 1.64 -4.69
C GLU A 160 15.93 0.55 -3.72
N LEU A 161 14.62 0.36 -3.61
CA LEU A 161 14.01 -0.66 -2.75
C LEU A 161 13.96 -2.03 -3.41
N ALA A 162 13.75 -2.07 -4.72
CA ALA A 162 13.61 -3.31 -5.48
C ALA A 162 14.95 -4.05 -5.61
N PRO A 163 14.94 -5.40 -5.70
CA PRO A 163 16.13 -6.14 -6.09
C PRO A 163 16.60 -5.70 -7.49
N PRO A 164 17.91 -5.51 -7.73
CA PRO A 164 18.43 -4.99 -9.00
C PRO A 164 18.04 -5.83 -10.23
N GLU A 165 17.91 -7.14 -10.05
CA GLU A 165 17.55 -8.09 -11.10
C GLU A 165 16.03 -8.26 -11.28
N ALA A 166 15.21 -7.61 -10.47
CA ALA A 166 13.79 -7.82 -10.49
C ALA A 166 13.12 -7.14 -11.69
N GLU A 167 12.40 -7.90 -12.48
CA GLU A 167 11.49 -7.33 -13.45
C GLU A 167 10.32 -6.64 -12.73
N ALA A 168 10.07 -5.38 -13.04
CA ALA A 168 8.98 -4.61 -12.46
C ALA A 168 8.09 -3.97 -13.51
N VAL A 169 6.81 -3.81 -13.18
CA VAL A 169 5.87 -2.99 -13.93
C VAL A 169 5.22 -1.97 -12.99
N LEU A 170 5.39 -0.70 -13.32
CA LEU A 170 4.73 0.42 -12.68
C LEU A 170 3.31 0.57 -13.24
N ILE A 171 2.31 0.62 -12.37
CA ILE A 171 0.91 0.72 -12.75
C ILE A 171 0.31 1.94 -12.05
N GLY A 172 -0.16 2.91 -12.84
CA GLY A 172 -0.72 4.16 -12.33
C GLY A 172 -1.96 4.60 -13.10
N ASP A 173 -2.74 5.49 -12.49
CA ASP A 173 -3.86 6.12 -13.16
C ASP A 173 -3.43 7.29 -14.04
N GLY A 174 -4.40 8.07 -14.55
CA GLY A 174 -4.14 9.22 -15.43
C GLY A 174 -3.34 10.35 -14.78
N GLU A 175 -3.14 10.37 -13.49
CA GLU A 175 -2.27 11.34 -12.85
C GLU A 175 -0.76 11.04 -13.09
N PHE A 176 -0.42 9.75 -13.27
CA PHE A 176 0.97 9.27 -13.37
C PHE A 176 1.47 9.12 -14.81
N HIS A 177 0.92 9.88 -15.75
CA HIS A 177 1.29 9.83 -17.18
C HIS A 177 2.38 10.83 -17.57
N SER A 178 3.07 11.47 -16.62
CA SER A 178 4.13 12.44 -16.94
C SER A 178 5.26 11.78 -17.74
N VAL A 179 5.77 12.46 -18.76
CA VAL A 179 6.88 11.97 -19.58
C VAL A 179 8.10 11.70 -18.70
N ASP A 180 8.38 12.55 -17.71
CA ASP A 180 9.52 12.39 -16.81
C ASP A 180 9.47 11.08 -16.02
N LEU A 181 8.28 10.68 -15.56
CA LEU A 181 8.08 9.38 -14.89
C LEU A 181 8.29 8.21 -15.86
N LEU A 182 7.69 8.28 -17.06
CA LEU A 182 7.77 7.19 -18.04
C LEU A 182 9.21 7.03 -18.60
N GLU A 183 9.91 8.15 -18.82
CA GLU A 183 11.30 8.17 -19.24
C GLU A 183 12.21 7.58 -18.15
N ARG A 184 12.03 8.00 -16.90
CA ARG A 184 12.77 7.45 -15.77
C ARG A 184 12.51 5.92 -15.62
N ALA A 185 11.26 5.46 -15.72
CA ALA A 185 10.95 4.04 -15.67
C ALA A 185 11.69 3.26 -16.77
N ARG A 186 11.74 3.81 -18.00
CA ARG A 186 12.49 3.21 -19.12
C ARG A 186 13.99 3.15 -18.85
N GLN A 187 14.59 4.22 -18.31
CA GLN A 187 16.03 4.31 -17.98
C GLN A 187 16.41 3.26 -16.92
N GLU A 188 15.53 3.03 -15.95
CA GLU A 188 15.72 2.03 -14.88
C GLU A 188 15.34 0.59 -15.30
N GLY A 189 14.96 0.39 -16.57
CA GLY A 189 14.58 -0.93 -17.08
C GLY A 189 13.21 -1.42 -16.59
N TRP A 190 12.41 -0.54 -15.99
CA TRP A 190 11.06 -0.90 -15.55
C TRP A 190 10.06 -0.81 -16.68
N ALA A 191 9.15 -1.77 -16.74
CA ALA A 191 7.95 -1.64 -17.54
C ALA A 191 6.95 -0.70 -16.86
N TYR A 192 6.05 -0.13 -17.65
CA TYR A 192 4.95 0.67 -17.13
C TYR A 192 3.64 0.35 -17.86
N CYS A 193 2.54 0.60 -17.17
CA CYS A 193 1.18 0.54 -17.68
C CYS A 193 0.37 1.65 -17.01
N VAL A 194 0.20 2.77 -17.70
CA VAL A 194 -0.38 4.00 -17.15
C VAL A 194 -1.51 4.48 -18.04
N ARG A 195 -2.58 5.01 -17.43
CA ARG A 195 -3.70 5.57 -18.17
C ARG A 195 -3.36 6.96 -18.70
N LEU A 196 -3.65 7.20 -19.97
CA LEU A 196 -3.59 8.52 -20.58
C LEU A 196 -4.93 9.25 -20.47
N HIS A 197 -4.87 10.58 -20.40
CA HIS A 197 -6.05 11.42 -20.60
C HIS A 197 -6.49 11.41 -22.06
N ALA A 198 -7.79 11.60 -22.29
CA ALA A 198 -8.40 11.57 -23.61
C ALA A 198 -7.84 12.62 -24.60
N ASP A 199 -7.41 13.75 -24.08
CA ASP A 199 -6.83 14.90 -24.78
C ASP A 199 -5.29 14.84 -24.91
N THR A 200 -4.64 13.77 -24.44
CA THR A 200 -3.21 13.57 -24.67
C THR A 200 -2.95 13.44 -26.16
N TYR A 201 -2.05 14.24 -26.70
CA TYR A 201 -1.67 14.18 -28.12
C TYR A 201 -0.79 12.97 -28.40
N VAL A 202 -1.14 12.23 -29.44
CA VAL A 202 -0.42 11.05 -29.93
C VAL A 202 -0.16 11.16 -31.43
N GLN A 203 0.92 10.53 -31.90
CA GLN A 203 1.29 10.42 -33.31
C GLN A 203 1.63 8.93 -33.58
N THR A 204 0.89 8.31 -34.49
CA THR A 204 1.13 6.92 -34.90
C THR A 204 2.24 6.87 -35.96
N ASP A 205 2.92 5.75 -36.04
CA ASP A 205 3.99 5.56 -37.02
C ASP A 205 3.49 5.79 -38.45
N GLY A 206 4.33 6.45 -39.27
CA GLY A 206 3.99 6.83 -40.64
C GLY A 206 3.04 8.03 -40.79
N GLU A 207 2.52 8.60 -39.72
CA GLU A 207 1.67 9.78 -39.74
C GLU A 207 2.44 11.04 -39.32
N GLN A 208 2.24 12.15 -40.04
CA GLN A 208 2.86 13.44 -39.66
C GLN A 208 2.02 14.23 -38.65
N ALA A 209 0.71 13.95 -38.60
CA ALA A 209 -0.22 14.71 -37.77
C ALA A 209 -0.36 14.16 -36.35
N TRP A 210 -0.25 15.07 -35.38
CA TRP A 210 -0.64 14.81 -34.00
C TRP A 210 -2.16 14.87 -33.85
N ARG A 211 -2.75 13.90 -33.15
CA ARG A 211 -4.18 13.87 -32.82
C ARG A 211 -4.38 13.57 -31.34
N GLU A 212 -5.52 13.89 -30.80
CA GLU A 212 -5.87 13.52 -29.43
C GLU A 212 -6.03 12.00 -29.32
N CYS A 213 -5.61 11.42 -28.17
CA CYS A 213 -5.64 9.99 -27.89
C CYS A 213 -7.04 9.39 -28.09
N ARG A 214 -8.10 10.16 -27.75
CA ARG A 214 -9.49 9.74 -27.97
C ARG A 214 -9.88 9.50 -29.45
N ALA A 215 -9.17 10.06 -30.39
CA ALA A 215 -9.44 9.80 -31.82
C ALA A 215 -9.14 8.34 -32.24
N LEU A 216 -8.45 7.60 -31.40
CA LEU A 216 -8.12 6.20 -31.58
C LEU A 216 -9.02 5.26 -30.74
N ASP A 217 -10.01 5.76 -30.02
CA ASP A 217 -10.90 4.94 -29.22
C ASP A 217 -11.57 3.84 -30.05
N PRO A 218 -11.63 2.60 -29.55
CA PRO A 218 -12.40 1.53 -30.20
C PRO A 218 -13.91 1.77 -29.97
N VAL A 219 -14.72 0.91 -30.53
CA VAL A 219 -16.15 0.81 -30.16
C VAL A 219 -16.28 0.12 -28.82
N GLU A 220 -17.36 0.41 -28.08
CA GLU A 220 -17.67 -0.27 -26.82
C GLU A 220 -17.68 -1.80 -27.01
N GLY A 221 -17.09 -2.52 -26.07
CA GLY A 221 -16.86 -3.97 -26.14
C GLY A 221 -15.55 -4.37 -26.81
N GLU A 222 -14.88 -3.46 -27.50
CA GLU A 222 -13.68 -3.76 -28.29
C GLU A 222 -12.37 -3.37 -27.62
N ARG A 223 -11.27 -3.79 -28.25
CA ARG A 223 -9.88 -3.45 -27.92
C ARG A 223 -9.14 -2.99 -29.14
N ARG A 224 -8.20 -2.09 -28.95
CA ARG A 224 -7.27 -1.68 -30.00
C ARG A 224 -5.85 -1.69 -29.46
N TYR A 225 -4.92 -2.16 -30.26
CA TYR A 225 -3.50 -2.23 -29.96
C TYR A 225 -2.74 -1.42 -31.01
N VAL A 226 -1.93 -0.45 -30.57
CA VAL A 226 -1.16 0.41 -31.47
C VAL A 226 0.29 0.39 -31.02
N GLN A 227 1.20 0.11 -31.94
CA GLN A 227 2.64 0.05 -31.70
C GLN A 227 3.32 1.35 -32.17
N ASP A 228 4.50 1.58 -31.64
CA ASP A 228 5.45 2.61 -32.08
C ASP A 228 4.85 4.01 -32.18
N VAL A 229 4.11 4.38 -31.16
CA VAL A 229 3.42 5.67 -31.04
C VAL A 229 4.32 6.67 -30.32
N ARG A 230 4.28 7.93 -30.72
CA ARG A 230 4.82 9.06 -29.97
C ARG A 230 3.70 9.74 -29.20
N ILE A 231 3.97 10.17 -27.98
CA ILE A 231 3.01 10.85 -27.11
C ILE A 231 3.54 12.19 -26.61
N ALA A 232 2.64 13.02 -26.08
CA ALA A 232 2.97 14.35 -25.53
C ALA A 232 3.69 15.25 -26.56
N LYS A 233 2.94 15.85 -27.50
CA LYS A 233 3.43 16.65 -28.62
C LYS A 233 4.57 17.63 -28.28
N SER A 234 4.55 18.25 -27.10
CA SER A 234 5.59 19.21 -26.66
C SER A 234 6.90 18.52 -26.21
N ARG A 235 6.86 17.26 -25.83
CA ARG A 235 8.01 16.47 -25.35
C ARG A 235 8.45 15.40 -26.35
N ASP A 236 7.58 15.09 -27.32
CA ASP A 236 7.82 14.12 -28.39
C ASP A 236 8.39 12.80 -27.88
N PHE A 237 7.72 12.21 -26.88
CA PHE A 237 8.18 11.01 -26.20
C PHE A 237 7.73 9.73 -26.90
N GLY A 238 8.67 8.83 -27.19
CA GLY A 238 8.41 7.55 -27.84
C GLY A 238 9.70 6.84 -28.29
N PRO A 239 9.60 5.71 -29.02
CA PRO A 239 8.37 4.99 -29.26
C PRO A 239 7.77 4.36 -27.99
N VAL A 240 6.47 4.33 -27.90
CA VAL A 240 5.67 3.64 -26.85
C VAL A 240 4.54 2.85 -27.52
N ASN A 241 3.91 1.97 -26.78
CA ASN A 241 2.74 1.24 -27.26
C ASN A 241 1.48 1.74 -26.54
N LEU A 242 0.35 1.69 -27.24
CA LEU A 242 -0.96 2.03 -26.70
C LEU A 242 -1.89 0.80 -26.72
N VAL A 243 -2.61 0.61 -25.62
CA VAL A 243 -3.64 -0.40 -25.47
C VAL A 243 -4.93 0.27 -25.07
N TYR A 244 -5.93 0.16 -25.90
CA TYR A 244 -7.28 0.62 -25.64
C TYR A 244 -8.17 -0.55 -25.25
N HIS A 245 -8.97 -0.37 -24.22
CA HIS A 245 -9.96 -1.35 -23.80
C HIS A 245 -11.24 -0.64 -23.37
N TRP A 246 -12.31 -0.83 -24.12
CA TRP A 246 -13.62 -0.33 -23.77
C TRP A 246 -14.51 -1.52 -23.39
N ALA A 247 -14.68 -1.74 -22.07
CA ALA A 247 -15.56 -2.80 -21.59
C ALA A 247 -17.02 -2.39 -21.76
N GLU A 248 -17.89 -3.37 -22.01
CA GLU A 248 -19.34 -3.14 -22.09
C GLU A 248 -19.87 -2.51 -20.80
N GLY A 249 -20.71 -1.47 -20.93
CA GLY A 249 -21.30 -0.73 -19.81
C GLY A 249 -20.40 0.32 -19.18
N GLU A 250 -19.15 0.45 -19.62
CA GLU A 250 -18.24 1.50 -19.14
C GLU A 250 -18.44 2.80 -19.94
N LYS A 251 -18.35 3.94 -19.25
CA LYS A 251 -18.58 5.26 -19.85
C LYS A 251 -17.51 5.67 -20.88
N GLU A 252 -16.30 5.19 -20.72
CA GLU A 252 -15.16 5.51 -21.57
C GLU A 252 -14.11 4.40 -21.55
N PRO A 253 -13.30 4.26 -22.61
CA PRO A 253 -12.24 3.27 -22.65
C PRO A 253 -11.08 3.60 -21.71
N TRP A 254 -10.37 2.57 -21.30
CA TRP A 254 -9.02 2.72 -20.82
C TRP A 254 -8.08 2.96 -21.99
N ARG A 255 -7.28 4.03 -21.93
CA ARG A 255 -6.24 4.40 -22.88
C ARG A 255 -4.91 4.24 -22.16
N LEU A 256 -4.25 3.09 -22.38
CA LEU A 256 -3.08 2.69 -21.61
C LEU A 256 -1.81 2.88 -22.43
N VAL A 257 -0.83 3.62 -21.90
CA VAL A 257 0.52 3.72 -22.45
C VAL A 257 1.43 2.70 -21.75
N THR A 258 2.27 2.05 -22.55
CA THR A 258 3.20 1.03 -22.06
C THR A 258 4.44 0.93 -22.94
N ASN A 259 5.55 0.43 -22.37
CA ASN A 259 6.74 -0.01 -23.10
C ASN A 259 6.78 -1.55 -23.29
N LEU A 260 5.73 -2.25 -22.87
CA LEU A 260 5.54 -3.68 -23.14
C LEU A 260 4.89 -3.89 -24.50
N SER A 261 4.98 -5.11 -25.04
CA SER A 261 4.19 -5.50 -26.20
C SER A 261 2.71 -5.24 -25.97
N PRO A 262 2.01 -4.58 -26.90
CA PRO A 262 0.62 -4.20 -26.69
C PRO A 262 -0.31 -5.40 -26.90
N ASP A 263 -0.67 -6.05 -25.82
CA ASP A 263 -1.59 -7.18 -25.78
C ASP A 263 -2.54 -7.11 -24.56
N PHE A 264 -3.36 -8.13 -24.39
CA PHE A 264 -4.30 -8.20 -23.27
C PHE A 264 -3.62 -8.29 -21.89
N THR A 265 -2.34 -8.64 -21.83
CA THR A 265 -1.59 -8.68 -20.55
C THR A 265 -1.49 -7.28 -19.94
N VAL A 266 -1.38 -6.23 -20.76
CA VAL A 266 -1.38 -4.84 -20.32
C VAL A 266 -2.70 -4.49 -19.63
N VAL A 267 -3.84 -4.90 -20.19
CA VAL A 267 -5.16 -4.72 -19.57
C VAL A 267 -5.21 -5.43 -18.21
N ARG A 268 -4.70 -6.67 -18.15
CA ARG A 268 -4.63 -7.44 -16.89
C ARG A 268 -3.72 -6.76 -15.83
N PHE A 269 -2.67 -6.08 -16.24
CA PHE A 269 -1.86 -5.29 -15.31
C PHE A 269 -2.68 -4.11 -14.78
N TYR A 270 -3.32 -3.35 -15.65
CA TYR A 270 -4.10 -2.19 -15.25
C TYR A 270 -5.29 -2.53 -14.36
N GLN A 271 -5.98 -3.63 -14.59
CA GLN A 271 -7.05 -4.13 -13.73
C GLN A 271 -6.62 -4.27 -12.25
N ARG A 272 -5.34 -4.51 -11.99
CA ARG A 272 -4.83 -4.61 -10.61
C ARG A 272 -4.72 -3.26 -9.91
N ARG A 273 -4.78 -2.15 -10.65
CA ARG A 273 -4.82 -0.81 -10.04
C ARG A 273 -5.93 -0.69 -9.00
N MET A 274 -7.10 -1.28 -9.30
CA MET A 274 -8.23 -1.28 -8.36
C MET A 274 -7.90 -1.87 -6.98
N TRP A 275 -6.79 -2.62 -6.85
CA TRP A 275 -6.41 -3.19 -5.56
C TRP A 275 -5.80 -2.14 -4.61
N VAL A 276 -5.31 -1.01 -5.11
CA VAL A 276 -4.88 0.10 -4.25
C VAL A 276 -6.09 0.86 -3.67
N GLU A 277 -7.19 0.92 -4.41
CA GLU A 277 -8.44 1.49 -3.91
C GLU A 277 -9.01 0.68 -2.73
N GLU A 278 -8.85 -0.65 -2.77
CA GLU A 278 -9.18 -1.52 -1.65
C GLU A 278 -8.29 -1.27 -0.41
N LEU A 279 -7.01 -0.95 -0.61
CA LEU A 279 -6.13 -0.51 0.48
C LEU A 279 -6.61 0.83 1.06
N PHE A 280 -6.98 1.77 0.20
CA PHE A 280 -7.47 3.08 0.63
C PHE A 280 -8.81 2.98 1.35
N GLY A 281 -9.74 2.15 0.87
CA GLY A 281 -11.01 1.84 1.55
C GLY A 281 -10.77 1.28 2.96
N ASP A 282 -9.89 0.29 3.08
CA ASP A 282 -9.50 -0.30 4.37
C ASP A 282 -8.88 0.77 5.32
N TRP A 283 -8.08 1.70 4.79
CA TRP A 283 -7.45 2.75 5.60
C TRP A 283 -8.42 3.88 5.96
N GLN A 284 -9.29 4.30 5.04
CA GLN A 284 -10.18 5.45 5.24
C GLN A 284 -11.46 5.08 5.98
N GLU A 285 -12.34 4.33 5.37
CA GLU A 285 -13.73 4.23 5.82
C GLU A 285 -14.07 2.88 6.44
N GLU A 286 -13.51 1.81 5.89
CA GLU A 286 -13.95 0.47 6.27
C GLU A 286 -13.37 -0.01 7.59
N ARG A 287 -12.15 0.44 7.96
CA ARG A 287 -11.44 -0.11 9.11
C ARG A 287 -10.76 0.93 10.00
N PHE A 288 -9.78 1.64 9.48
CA PHE A 288 -8.89 2.45 10.32
C PHE A 288 -9.30 3.91 10.44
N HIS A 289 -10.27 4.36 9.66
CA HIS A 289 -10.84 5.72 9.68
C HIS A 289 -9.77 6.82 9.54
N LEU A 290 -8.83 6.63 8.61
CA LEU A 290 -7.71 7.56 8.41
C LEU A 290 -8.18 8.98 8.07
N HIS A 291 -9.33 9.14 7.40
CA HIS A 291 -9.95 10.43 7.11
C HIS A 291 -10.29 11.24 8.38
N GLN A 292 -10.43 10.58 9.53
CA GLN A 292 -10.73 11.21 10.82
C GLN A 292 -9.48 11.62 11.60
N THR A 293 -8.28 11.41 11.04
CA THR A 293 -7.05 11.81 11.74
C THR A 293 -6.98 13.32 11.92
N ARG A 294 -6.57 13.75 13.12
CA ARG A 294 -6.31 15.15 13.46
C ARG A 294 -4.81 15.49 13.45
N LEU A 295 -4.01 14.65 12.83
CA LEU A 295 -2.57 14.88 12.65
C LEU A 295 -2.36 15.63 11.33
N TYR A 296 -2.02 16.91 11.41
CA TYR A 296 -1.94 17.78 10.23
C TYR A 296 -0.53 17.90 9.65
N GLU A 297 0.50 17.68 10.47
CA GLU A 297 1.88 17.75 10.03
C GLU A 297 2.26 16.52 9.21
N PRO A 298 2.84 16.68 7.99
CA PRO A 298 3.21 15.59 7.10
C PRO A 298 4.07 14.52 7.78
N GLU A 299 5.08 14.93 8.54
CA GLU A 299 6.02 14.05 9.22
C GLU A 299 5.32 13.23 10.31
N THR A 300 4.44 13.88 11.07
CA THR A 300 3.65 13.22 12.13
C THR A 300 2.69 12.21 11.52
N LEU A 301 2.06 12.58 10.41
CA LEU A 301 1.16 11.70 9.67
C LEU A 301 1.93 10.53 9.04
N SER A 302 3.11 10.77 8.46
CA SER A 302 3.97 9.72 7.92
C SER A 302 4.35 8.68 8.97
N ARG A 303 4.60 9.09 10.22
CA ARG A 303 4.86 8.17 11.35
C ARG A 303 3.61 7.36 11.76
N LEU A 304 2.41 7.93 11.62
CA LEU A 304 1.18 7.17 11.79
C LEU A 304 1.01 6.15 10.66
N ILE A 305 1.27 6.53 9.40
CA ILE A 305 1.22 5.63 8.24
C ILE A 305 2.23 4.48 8.38
N LEU A 306 3.42 4.71 8.95
CA LEU A 306 4.35 3.61 9.31
C LEU A 306 3.65 2.55 10.18
N GLY A 307 3.00 2.97 11.27
CA GLY A 307 2.28 2.05 12.14
C GLY A 307 1.14 1.33 11.41
N LEU A 308 0.38 2.07 10.62
CA LEU A 308 -0.75 1.54 9.84
C LEU A 308 -0.28 0.52 8.79
N SER A 309 0.79 0.82 8.06
CA SER A 309 1.40 -0.09 7.07
C SER A 309 1.90 -1.38 7.71
N LEU A 310 2.59 -1.29 8.85
CA LEU A 310 3.06 -2.47 9.59
C LEU A 310 1.89 -3.37 10.06
N VAL A 311 0.84 -2.78 10.62
CA VAL A 311 -0.36 -3.55 11.03
C VAL A 311 -1.06 -4.17 9.82
N TYR A 312 -1.20 -3.43 8.73
CA TYR A 312 -1.84 -3.91 7.52
C TYR A 312 -1.09 -5.11 6.92
N VAL A 313 0.21 -4.97 6.71
CA VAL A 313 1.06 -6.03 6.16
C VAL A 313 1.06 -7.25 7.07
N TRP A 314 1.17 -7.08 8.39
CA TRP A 314 1.07 -8.16 9.35
C TRP A 314 -0.24 -8.94 9.22
N LEU A 315 -1.37 -8.25 9.18
CA LEU A 315 -2.68 -8.89 9.09
C LEU A 315 -2.88 -9.64 7.76
N VAL A 316 -2.39 -9.09 6.65
CA VAL A 316 -2.43 -9.76 5.35
C VAL A 316 -1.51 -11.00 5.36
N ALA A 317 -0.33 -10.91 5.98
CA ALA A 317 0.58 -12.04 6.12
C ALA A 317 -0.03 -13.16 7.00
N VAL A 318 -0.67 -12.80 8.10
CA VAL A 318 -1.45 -13.76 8.92
C VAL A 318 -2.54 -14.43 8.10
N ALA A 319 -3.30 -13.68 7.31
CA ALA A 319 -4.34 -14.22 6.45
C ALA A 319 -3.79 -15.22 5.43
N SER A 320 -2.65 -14.88 4.80
CA SER A 320 -1.97 -15.78 3.85
C SER A 320 -1.58 -17.10 4.49
N TYR A 321 -1.07 -17.05 5.72
CA TYR A 321 -0.77 -18.25 6.53
C TYR A 321 -2.02 -19.08 6.80
N VAL A 322 -3.11 -18.45 7.26
CA VAL A 322 -4.39 -19.12 7.54
C VAL A 322 -4.95 -19.83 6.30
N VAL A 323 -4.89 -19.16 5.16
CA VAL A 323 -5.35 -19.73 3.88
C VAL A 323 -4.46 -20.88 3.45
N LYS A 324 -3.12 -20.74 3.53
CA LYS A 324 -2.16 -21.80 3.17
C LYS A 324 -2.32 -23.05 4.04
N ARG A 325 -2.69 -22.88 5.32
CA ARG A 325 -2.94 -23.99 6.27
C ARG A 325 -4.33 -24.63 6.11
N GLY A 326 -5.18 -24.14 5.21
CA GLY A 326 -6.54 -24.64 5.06
C GLY A 326 -7.50 -24.25 6.19
N TRP A 327 -7.08 -23.32 7.07
CA TRP A 327 -7.85 -22.90 8.25
C TRP A 327 -8.84 -21.77 7.97
N ARG A 328 -8.97 -21.35 6.72
CA ARG A 328 -9.90 -20.29 6.31
C ARG A 328 -11.33 -20.54 6.82
N ARG A 329 -11.80 -21.80 6.82
CA ARG A 329 -13.13 -22.21 7.34
C ARG A 329 -13.39 -21.82 8.79
N LEU A 330 -12.34 -21.60 9.60
CA LEU A 330 -12.48 -21.22 11.02
C LEU A 330 -12.83 -19.73 11.21
N VAL A 331 -12.66 -18.92 10.19
CA VAL A 331 -12.86 -17.46 10.23
C VAL A 331 -13.67 -16.89 9.07
N ASP A 332 -14.01 -17.72 8.08
CA ASP A 332 -14.78 -17.35 6.90
C ASP A 332 -15.88 -18.39 6.61
N ARG A 333 -16.93 -17.99 5.89
CA ARG A 333 -18.01 -18.88 5.50
C ARG A 333 -17.52 -19.88 4.45
N THR A 334 -17.84 -21.14 4.61
CA THR A 334 -17.40 -22.20 3.69
C THR A 334 -18.02 -22.09 2.29
N GLY A 335 -19.29 -21.61 2.21
CA GLY A 335 -20.03 -21.55 0.95
C GLY A 335 -19.74 -20.28 0.12
N ARG A 336 -19.46 -19.14 0.73
CA ARG A 336 -19.39 -17.86 0.03
C ARG A 336 -17.99 -17.29 -0.15
N ARG A 337 -17.07 -17.52 0.77
CA ARG A 337 -15.65 -17.09 0.75
C ARG A 337 -15.42 -15.63 0.32
N ASP A 338 -16.26 -14.73 0.80
CA ASP A 338 -16.32 -13.32 0.40
C ASP A 338 -15.41 -12.38 1.20
N ARG A 339 -14.73 -12.90 2.25
CA ARG A 339 -13.88 -12.06 3.10
C ARG A 339 -12.55 -11.74 2.46
N SER A 340 -12.17 -10.47 2.59
CA SER A 340 -10.84 -10.00 2.20
C SER A 340 -9.74 -10.62 3.07
N TYR A 341 -8.49 -10.60 2.55
CA TYR A 341 -7.33 -11.06 3.33
C TYR A 341 -7.18 -10.26 4.63
N LEU A 342 -7.39 -8.94 4.62
CA LEU A 342 -7.37 -8.15 5.85
C LEU A 342 -8.41 -8.63 6.87
N ALA A 343 -9.65 -8.86 6.44
CA ALA A 343 -10.73 -9.34 7.30
C ALA A 343 -10.45 -10.75 7.88
N ILE A 344 -9.82 -11.63 7.08
CA ILE A 344 -9.38 -12.96 7.55
C ILE A 344 -8.32 -12.82 8.64
N GLY A 345 -7.28 -11.98 8.41
CA GLY A 345 -6.22 -11.73 9.38
C GLY A 345 -6.75 -11.18 10.70
N LEU A 346 -7.58 -10.13 10.65
CA LEU A 346 -8.22 -9.55 11.82
C LEU A 346 -9.00 -10.59 12.63
N ARG A 347 -9.83 -11.40 11.96
CA ARG A 347 -10.63 -12.44 12.63
C ARG A 347 -9.77 -13.54 13.21
N TRP A 348 -8.71 -13.93 12.53
CA TRP A 348 -7.79 -14.95 13.02
C TRP A 348 -7.07 -14.49 14.28
N VAL A 349 -6.49 -13.30 14.28
CA VAL A 349 -5.82 -12.75 15.47
C VAL A 349 -6.81 -12.62 16.64
N ARG A 350 -8.04 -12.13 16.40
CA ARG A 350 -9.09 -12.08 17.42
C ARG A 350 -9.42 -13.47 17.98
N ARG A 351 -9.49 -14.50 17.11
CA ARG A 351 -9.70 -15.88 17.54
C ARG A 351 -8.55 -16.38 18.42
N CYS A 352 -7.30 -16.18 18.00
CA CYS A 352 -6.13 -16.55 18.79
C CYS A 352 -6.16 -15.90 20.17
N LEU A 353 -6.38 -14.58 20.24
CA LEU A 353 -6.44 -13.86 21.52
C LEU A 353 -7.57 -14.36 22.43
N ARG A 354 -8.74 -14.68 21.87
CA ARG A 354 -9.87 -15.25 22.63
C ARG A 354 -9.55 -16.63 23.22
N ASN A 355 -8.84 -17.43 22.45
CA ASN A 355 -8.44 -18.78 22.87
C ASN A 355 -7.13 -18.79 23.67
N ARG A 356 -6.51 -17.63 23.92
CA ARG A 356 -5.17 -17.50 24.54
C ARG A 356 -4.07 -18.21 23.75
N GLU A 357 -4.23 -18.30 22.43
CA GLU A 357 -3.26 -18.85 21.50
C GLU A 357 -2.39 -17.70 20.93
N PRO A 358 -1.09 -17.89 20.69
CA PRO A 358 -0.26 -16.89 20.08
C PRO A 358 -0.61 -16.71 18.59
N PRO A 359 -0.96 -15.50 18.13
CA PRO A 359 -1.10 -15.24 16.72
C PRO A 359 0.27 -15.31 16.03
N GLN A 360 0.27 -15.63 14.73
CA GLN A 360 1.48 -15.59 13.92
C GLN A 360 2.02 -14.18 13.84
N MET A 361 3.29 -14.00 14.23
CA MET A 361 4.00 -12.75 14.18
C MET A 361 4.97 -12.77 12.99
N ARG A 362 4.47 -12.36 11.82
CA ARG A 362 5.26 -12.28 10.58
C ARG A 362 4.74 -11.16 9.68
N LEU A 363 5.64 -10.46 8.99
CA LEU A 363 5.30 -9.44 7.99
C LEU A 363 5.36 -9.98 6.55
N LEU A 364 5.90 -11.18 6.34
CA LEU A 364 6.04 -11.77 5.02
C LEU A 364 4.84 -12.68 4.72
N PRO A 365 3.97 -12.32 3.77
CA PRO A 365 2.90 -13.21 3.30
C PRO A 365 3.47 -14.34 2.43
N TYR A 366 2.69 -15.36 2.14
CA TYR A 366 3.02 -16.37 1.14
C TYR A 366 2.64 -15.87 -0.26
N PHE A 367 3.62 -15.59 -1.08
CA PHE A 367 3.46 -15.21 -2.48
C PHE A 367 3.07 -16.38 -3.39
#